data_bd3aa749e7158fa412916b3b45e9d454
#
_entry.id   bd3aa749e7158fa412916b3b45e9d454
#
_cell.length_a   1.000
_cell.length_b   1.000
_cell.length_c   1.000
_cell.angle_alpha   90.00
_cell.angle_beta   90.00
_cell.angle_gamma   90.00
#
_symmetry.space_group_name_H-M   'P 1'
#
loop_
_entity.id
_entity.type
_entity.pdbx_description
1 polymer ?
#
loop_
_entity_poly.entity_id
_entity_poly.type
_entity_poly.pdbx_seq_one_letter_code
_entity_poly.pdbx_strand_id
1 'polypeptide(L)'
;MGSMTKIALSIAGSEASGGAGAQTDIRTFAQLGVFGATSLTCIVSFDPHHDWSHRFVPIDPQVIHDQIEAAVAVHGHIDAVKIGMLGTPATIGVVAEALEQYRFEQVVLDPVLICKGQEPGAALDTDNALRSRVLPHATMVTPNLFETRVLSGMDEITTVEQLEEGARRIHDQGVPYVLAKAGTLFDTGTALDVFYDGSTMEVLEVPAIGHERVSGAGCTLAAAVTAEIARGASPLDAA
;
A
#
# COMPACT_ATOMS: atom_id res chain seq x y z
N MET A 1 -7.14 9.94 31.65
CA MET A 1 -5.88 9.42 31.08
C MET A 1 -5.84 9.95 29.65
N GLY A 2 -4.85 10.77 29.27
CA GLY A 2 -4.67 11.19 27.89
C GLY A 2 -4.35 9.96 27.06
N SER A 3 -5.05 9.77 25.93
CA SER A 3 -4.69 8.74 24.94
C SER A 3 -3.26 8.99 24.48
N MET A 4 -2.39 7.98 24.57
CA MET A 4 -1.06 8.07 23.96
C MET A 4 -1.25 8.26 22.45
N THR A 5 -0.43 9.13 21.86
CA THR A 5 -0.45 9.35 20.42
C THR A 5 -0.12 8.04 19.70
N LYS A 6 -0.97 7.64 18.77
CA LYS A 6 -0.75 6.47 17.92
C LYS A 6 0.32 6.74 16.88
N ILE A 7 1.12 5.74 16.55
CA ILE A 7 2.28 5.87 15.67
C ILE A 7 2.14 4.92 14.49
N ALA A 8 2.20 5.46 13.28
CA ALA A 8 2.27 4.68 12.05
C ALA A 8 3.60 4.91 11.34
N LEU A 9 4.19 3.83 10.82
CA LEU A 9 5.40 3.87 10.00
C LEU A 9 5.04 3.69 8.52
N SER A 10 5.36 4.68 7.69
CA SER A 10 5.30 4.55 6.23
C SER A 10 6.64 4.07 5.69
N ILE A 11 6.67 2.93 4.99
CA ILE A 11 7.81 2.42 4.23
C ILE A 11 7.45 2.58 2.75
N ALA A 12 7.87 3.68 2.13
CA ALA A 12 7.42 4.04 0.79
C ALA A 12 8.40 4.97 0.06
N GLY A 13 8.20 5.13 -1.24
CA GLY A 13 8.96 6.09 -2.03
C GLY A 13 8.57 7.53 -1.72
N SER A 14 9.53 8.44 -1.86
CA SER A 14 9.30 9.88 -1.86
C SER A 14 8.93 10.34 -3.27
N GLU A 15 7.86 11.12 -3.42
CA GLU A 15 7.41 11.67 -4.70
C GLU A 15 7.42 13.21 -4.63
N ALA A 16 8.14 13.84 -5.57
CA ALA A 16 8.49 15.26 -5.50
C ALA A 16 7.31 16.24 -5.51
N SER A 17 6.19 15.89 -6.19
CA SER A 17 5.00 16.75 -6.21
C SER A 17 4.25 16.74 -4.87
N GLY A 18 4.51 15.74 -4.05
CA GLY A 18 3.80 15.51 -2.79
C GLY A 18 2.38 14.96 -2.98
N GLY A 19 2.01 14.58 -4.22
CA GLY A 19 0.69 14.02 -4.53
C GLY A 19 0.55 12.54 -4.15
N ALA A 20 1.66 11.83 -4.00
CA ALA A 20 1.69 10.39 -3.68
C ALA A 20 2.84 10.06 -2.71
N GLY A 21 3.04 8.76 -2.44
CA GLY A 21 4.15 8.24 -1.65
C GLY A 21 4.14 8.69 -0.19
N ALA A 22 5.33 8.68 0.42
CA ALA A 22 5.51 8.99 1.83
C ALA A 22 4.94 10.37 2.25
N GLN A 23 4.99 11.37 1.38
CA GLN A 23 4.43 12.69 1.64
C GLN A 23 2.92 12.63 1.84
N THR A 24 2.21 11.88 1.00
CA THR A 24 0.77 11.67 1.13
C THR A 24 0.46 10.85 2.38
N ASP A 25 1.22 9.81 2.65
CA ASP A 25 1.03 8.95 3.82
C ASP A 25 1.12 9.78 5.11
N ILE A 26 2.18 10.56 5.29
CA ILE A 26 2.40 11.39 6.49
C ILE A 26 1.30 12.43 6.66
N ARG A 27 0.84 13.07 5.57
CA ARG A 27 -0.28 14.04 5.65
C ARG A 27 -1.57 13.35 6.07
N THR A 28 -1.86 12.19 5.52
CA THR A 28 -3.06 11.42 5.86
C THR A 28 -3.02 10.98 7.32
N PHE A 29 -1.89 10.46 7.80
CA PHE A 29 -1.72 10.11 9.21
C PHE A 29 -1.95 11.31 10.13
N ALA A 30 -1.35 12.46 9.82
CA ALA A 30 -1.51 13.66 10.62
C ALA A 30 -2.95 14.17 10.65
N GLN A 31 -3.68 14.12 9.53
CA GLN A 31 -5.10 14.51 9.46
C GLN A 31 -6.00 13.59 10.31
N LEU A 32 -5.64 12.32 10.42
CA LEU A 32 -6.37 11.33 11.23
C LEU A 32 -5.86 11.24 12.68
N GLY A 33 -4.97 12.16 13.10
CA GLY A 33 -4.47 12.25 14.46
C GLY A 33 -3.46 11.17 14.85
N VAL A 34 -2.79 10.57 13.87
CA VAL A 34 -1.73 9.57 14.03
C VAL A 34 -0.37 10.22 13.74
N PHE A 35 0.61 9.97 14.59
CA PHE A 35 1.99 10.41 14.34
C PHE A 35 2.62 9.52 13.26
N GLY A 36 3.11 10.14 12.19
CA GLY A 36 3.74 9.44 11.09
C GLY A 36 5.26 9.45 11.18
N ALA A 37 5.87 8.26 11.25
CA ALA A 37 7.28 8.03 10.96
C ALA A 37 7.44 7.54 9.51
N THR A 38 8.62 7.69 8.92
CA THR A 38 8.84 7.25 7.53
C THR A 38 10.22 6.65 7.32
N SER A 39 10.27 5.59 6.50
CA SER A 39 11.48 5.04 5.87
C SER A 39 11.30 5.16 4.35
N LEU A 40 12.17 5.95 3.72
CA LEU A 40 12.13 6.16 2.27
C LEU A 40 12.82 5.01 1.53
N THR A 41 12.15 4.46 0.53
CA THR A 41 12.64 3.35 -0.29
C THR A 41 13.26 3.81 -1.62
N CYS A 42 12.76 4.92 -2.14
CA CYS A 42 13.25 5.53 -3.38
C CYS A 42 12.89 7.01 -3.43
N ILE A 43 13.52 7.72 -4.35
CA ILE A 43 13.14 9.08 -4.71
C ILE A 43 12.59 9.08 -6.14
N VAL A 44 11.39 9.60 -6.31
CA VAL A 44 10.75 9.79 -7.62
C VAL A 44 10.64 11.28 -7.92
N SER A 45 11.11 11.69 -9.06
CA SER A 45 10.93 13.03 -9.61
C SER A 45 10.36 12.96 -11.02
N PHE A 46 9.79 14.06 -11.48
CA PHE A 46 9.26 14.21 -12.84
C PHE A 46 10.11 15.20 -13.59
N ASP A 47 10.35 14.93 -14.88
CA ASP A 47 11.01 15.88 -15.77
C ASP A 47 9.95 16.68 -16.54
N PRO A 48 9.74 17.97 -16.20
CA PRO A 48 8.76 18.80 -16.87
C PRO A 48 9.12 19.17 -18.30
N HIS A 49 10.36 18.91 -18.71
CA HIS A 49 10.89 19.21 -20.04
C HIS A 49 10.87 18.00 -20.99
N HIS A 50 10.58 16.80 -20.48
CA HIS A 50 10.52 15.55 -21.25
C HIS A 50 9.24 14.77 -20.89
N ASP A 51 8.09 15.30 -21.29
CA ASP A 51 6.76 14.68 -21.16
C ASP A 51 6.44 14.16 -19.75
N TRP A 52 6.90 14.87 -18.72
CA TRP A 52 6.71 14.48 -17.32
C TRP A 52 7.24 13.07 -17.02
N SER A 53 8.27 12.65 -17.73
CA SER A 53 8.90 11.35 -17.51
C SER A 53 9.37 11.17 -16.07
N HIS A 54 9.22 9.96 -15.55
CA HIS A 54 9.59 9.63 -14.18
C HIS A 54 11.09 9.30 -14.11
N ARG A 55 11.78 9.94 -13.20
CA ARG A 55 13.11 9.52 -12.75
C ARG A 55 12.96 8.80 -11.42
N PHE A 56 13.33 7.54 -11.40
CA PHE A 56 13.33 6.67 -10.23
C PHE A 56 14.76 6.45 -9.74
N VAL A 57 15.01 6.73 -8.46
CA VAL A 57 16.32 6.51 -7.82
C VAL A 57 16.09 5.68 -6.55
N PRO A 58 16.47 4.39 -6.52
CA PRO A 58 16.37 3.58 -5.33
C PRO A 58 17.33 4.09 -4.24
N ILE A 59 16.90 3.96 -2.98
CA ILE A 59 17.76 4.21 -1.82
C ILE A 59 18.53 2.92 -1.52
N ASP A 60 19.77 3.08 -1.06
CA ASP A 60 20.62 1.97 -0.65
C ASP A 60 19.89 1.12 0.42
N PRO A 61 19.85 -0.22 0.27
CA PRO A 61 19.17 -1.10 1.23
C PRO A 61 19.62 -0.93 2.68
N GLN A 62 20.90 -0.67 2.92
CA GLN A 62 21.39 -0.44 4.28
C GLN A 62 20.79 0.85 4.87
N VAL A 63 20.67 1.90 4.07
CA VAL A 63 20.05 3.17 4.52
C VAL A 63 18.56 2.95 4.83
N ILE A 64 17.86 2.10 4.07
CA ILE A 64 16.46 1.75 4.35
C ILE A 64 16.36 1.02 5.69
N HIS A 65 17.23 0.03 5.93
CA HIS A 65 17.31 -0.68 7.20
C HIS A 65 17.54 0.28 8.37
N ASP A 66 18.53 1.17 8.25
CA ASP A 66 18.90 2.13 9.31
C ASP A 66 17.74 3.09 9.63
N GLN A 67 16.94 3.49 8.63
CA GLN A 67 15.74 4.32 8.83
C GLN A 67 14.66 3.56 9.62
N ILE A 68 14.40 2.29 9.27
CA ILE A 68 13.41 1.45 9.98
C ILE A 68 13.88 1.23 11.42
N GLU A 69 15.13 0.85 11.62
CA GLU A 69 15.71 0.64 12.95
C GLU A 69 15.61 1.89 13.82
N ALA A 70 15.98 3.06 13.26
CA ALA A 70 15.88 4.33 13.96
C ALA A 70 14.44 4.67 14.36
N ALA A 71 13.46 4.46 13.47
CA ALA A 71 12.05 4.70 13.76
C ALA A 71 11.55 3.79 14.89
N VAL A 72 11.87 2.49 14.83
CA VAL A 72 11.50 1.53 15.88
C VAL A 72 12.17 1.86 17.21
N ALA A 73 13.47 2.19 17.19
CA ALA A 73 14.22 2.50 18.40
C ALA A 73 13.72 3.78 19.10
N VAL A 74 13.39 4.82 18.34
CA VAL A 74 12.91 6.11 18.90
C VAL A 74 11.52 5.97 19.49
N HIS A 75 10.63 5.24 18.85
CA HIS A 75 9.23 5.15 19.28
C HIS A 75 8.95 4.00 20.24
N GLY A 76 9.78 2.96 20.25
CA GLY A 76 9.63 1.76 21.08
C GLY A 76 8.45 0.87 20.70
N HIS A 77 7.40 1.42 20.09
CA HIS A 77 6.22 0.73 19.58
C HIS A 77 5.70 1.44 18.32
N ILE A 78 5.34 0.66 17.31
CA ILE A 78 4.68 1.11 16.08
C ILE A 78 3.31 0.44 16.05
N ASP A 79 2.23 1.23 16.05
CA ASP A 79 0.85 0.71 16.08
C ASP A 79 0.44 0.10 14.75
N ALA A 80 0.90 0.65 13.63
CA ALA A 80 0.68 0.07 12.29
C ALA A 80 1.79 0.48 11.31
N VAL A 81 2.05 -0.36 10.33
CA VAL A 81 2.98 -0.10 9.22
C VAL A 81 2.22 -0.04 7.91
N LYS A 82 2.46 0.99 7.12
CA LYS A 82 2.03 1.06 5.73
C LYS A 82 3.21 0.80 4.82
N ILE A 83 3.09 -0.15 3.91
CA ILE A 83 4.07 -0.41 2.86
C ILE A 83 3.50 0.08 1.53
N GLY A 84 4.26 0.95 0.86
CA GLY A 84 3.94 1.44 -0.48
C GLY A 84 4.96 0.95 -1.51
N MET A 85 5.37 1.86 -2.43
CA MET A 85 6.32 1.53 -3.49
C MET A 85 7.68 1.11 -2.92
N LEU A 86 8.12 -0.11 -3.26
CA LEU A 86 9.45 -0.64 -2.92
C LEU A 86 10.43 -0.57 -4.11
N GLY A 87 9.96 -0.85 -5.31
CA GLY A 87 10.61 -0.55 -6.58
C GLY A 87 11.71 -1.50 -7.03
N THR A 88 12.42 -2.21 -6.15
CA THR A 88 13.48 -3.16 -6.51
C THR A 88 13.47 -4.42 -5.65
N PRO A 89 13.94 -5.58 -6.17
CA PRO A 89 14.10 -6.79 -5.36
C PRO A 89 15.00 -6.60 -4.14
N ALA A 90 16.05 -5.77 -4.23
CA ALA A 90 16.95 -5.48 -3.11
C ALA A 90 16.21 -4.71 -1.99
N THR A 91 15.41 -3.71 -2.33
CA THR A 91 14.56 -2.98 -1.38
C THR A 91 13.53 -3.91 -0.75
N ILE A 92 12.87 -4.76 -1.54
CA ILE A 92 11.93 -5.76 -1.05
C ILE A 92 12.62 -6.70 -0.04
N GLY A 93 13.86 -7.09 -0.34
CA GLY A 93 14.67 -7.93 0.53
C GLY A 93 14.83 -7.34 1.92
N VAL A 94 15.35 -6.14 2.02
CA VAL A 94 15.61 -5.50 3.31
C VAL A 94 14.31 -5.18 4.07
N VAL A 95 13.23 -4.82 3.38
CA VAL A 95 11.94 -4.60 4.03
C VAL A 95 11.37 -5.91 4.58
N ALA A 96 11.45 -7.01 3.83
CA ALA A 96 11.02 -8.32 4.32
C ALA A 96 11.81 -8.75 5.57
N GLU A 97 13.13 -8.58 5.58
CA GLU A 97 13.98 -8.85 6.75
C GLU A 97 13.57 -8.02 7.96
N ALA A 98 13.24 -6.73 7.76
CA ALA A 98 12.73 -5.88 8.83
C ALA A 98 11.36 -6.36 9.36
N LEU A 99 10.46 -6.80 8.49
CA LEU A 99 9.16 -7.37 8.89
C LEU A 99 9.33 -8.64 9.73
N GLU A 100 10.26 -9.53 9.34
CA GLU A 100 10.61 -10.73 10.10
C GLU A 100 11.23 -10.40 11.46
N GLN A 101 12.12 -9.41 11.51
CA GLN A 101 12.83 -8.99 12.72
C GLN A 101 11.92 -8.33 13.75
N TYR A 102 11.12 -7.33 13.32
CA TYR A 102 10.33 -6.52 14.24
C TYR A 102 8.93 -7.06 14.48
N ARG A 103 8.42 -7.95 13.61
CA ARG A 103 7.11 -8.63 13.75
C ARG A 103 5.98 -7.66 14.07
N PHE A 104 5.84 -6.63 13.24
CA PHE A 104 4.75 -5.66 13.39
C PHE A 104 3.39 -6.37 13.35
N GLU A 105 2.51 -6.02 14.29
CA GLU A 105 1.19 -6.66 14.42
C GLU A 105 0.23 -6.25 13.30
N GLN A 106 0.37 -5.01 12.81
CA GLN A 106 -0.49 -4.44 11.78
C GLN A 106 0.35 -3.96 10.60
N VAL A 107 0.20 -4.60 9.46
CA VAL A 107 0.92 -4.27 8.23
C VAL A 107 -0.07 -4.13 7.07
N VAL A 108 -0.27 -2.91 6.60
CA VAL A 108 -1.08 -2.60 5.43
C VAL A 108 -0.19 -2.46 4.21
N LEU A 109 -0.34 -3.36 3.25
CA LEU A 109 0.41 -3.37 2.01
C LEU A 109 -0.42 -2.74 0.88
N ASP A 110 0.01 -1.60 0.35
CA ASP A 110 -0.41 -1.09 -0.95
C ASP A 110 0.54 -1.68 -2.02
N PRO A 111 0.13 -2.72 -2.76
CA PRO A 111 1.03 -3.57 -3.52
C PRO A 111 1.36 -2.94 -4.87
N VAL A 112 2.14 -1.86 -4.88
CA VAL A 112 2.54 -1.16 -6.10
C VAL A 112 3.43 -2.06 -6.95
N LEU A 113 2.83 -2.77 -7.92
CA LEU A 113 3.51 -3.74 -8.80
C LEU A 113 4.21 -3.08 -9.98
N ILE A 114 3.69 -1.99 -10.51
CA ILE A 114 4.31 -1.27 -11.63
C ILE A 114 4.89 0.04 -11.16
N CYS A 115 6.21 0.12 -11.16
CA CYS A 115 6.91 1.39 -11.13
C CYS A 115 7.01 1.91 -12.58
N LYS A 116 6.32 3.01 -12.89
CA LYS A 116 6.39 3.62 -14.22
C LYS A 116 7.85 3.85 -14.61
N GLY A 117 8.23 3.39 -15.81
CA GLY A 117 9.60 3.54 -16.34
C GLY A 117 10.53 2.35 -16.08
N GLN A 118 10.06 1.24 -15.51
CA GLN A 118 10.84 0.01 -15.41
C GLN A 118 10.74 -0.85 -16.68
N GLU A 119 11.82 -1.56 -16.99
CA GLU A 119 11.82 -2.59 -18.04
C GLU A 119 10.92 -3.77 -17.62
N PRO A 120 10.23 -4.42 -18.58
CA PRO A 120 9.28 -5.51 -18.26
C PRO A 120 9.86 -6.67 -17.44
N GLY A 121 11.12 -7.04 -17.68
CA GLY A 121 11.79 -8.10 -16.92
C GLY A 121 12.04 -7.71 -15.46
N ALA A 122 12.50 -6.50 -15.21
CA ALA A 122 12.72 -5.99 -13.86
C ALA A 122 11.41 -5.83 -13.07
N ALA A 123 10.31 -5.50 -13.75
CA ALA A 123 8.99 -5.45 -13.15
C ALA A 123 8.55 -6.84 -12.66
N LEU A 124 8.73 -7.88 -13.48
CA LEU A 124 8.36 -9.25 -13.11
C LEU A 124 9.15 -9.77 -11.89
N ASP A 125 10.46 -9.49 -11.82
CA ASP A 125 11.30 -9.87 -10.69
C ASP A 125 10.86 -9.15 -9.40
N THR A 126 10.48 -7.90 -9.51
CA THR A 126 9.96 -7.09 -8.40
C THR A 126 8.62 -7.65 -7.91
N ASP A 127 7.69 -7.97 -8.83
CA ASP A 127 6.38 -8.55 -8.49
C ASP A 127 6.53 -9.90 -7.80
N ASN A 128 7.39 -10.78 -8.31
CA ASN A 128 7.67 -12.10 -7.71
C ASN A 128 8.28 -11.96 -6.30
N ALA A 129 9.22 -11.03 -6.14
CA ALA A 129 9.83 -10.77 -4.84
C ALA A 129 8.81 -10.22 -3.83
N LEU A 130 7.95 -9.29 -4.23
CA LEU A 130 6.91 -8.74 -3.37
C LEU A 130 5.92 -9.82 -2.90
N ARG A 131 5.46 -10.67 -3.83
CA ARG A 131 4.56 -11.78 -3.51
C ARG A 131 5.17 -12.79 -2.54
N SER A 132 6.44 -13.17 -2.77
CA SER A 132 7.06 -14.24 -1.99
C SER A 132 7.63 -13.77 -0.65
N ARG A 133 7.99 -12.50 -0.51
CA ARG A 133 8.74 -12.00 0.63
C ARG A 133 8.01 -10.98 1.49
N VAL A 134 7.10 -10.17 0.93
CA VAL A 134 6.41 -9.11 1.69
C VAL A 134 4.94 -9.45 1.92
N LEU A 135 4.25 -9.96 0.89
CA LEU A 135 2.83 -10.32 1.01
C LEU A 135 2.51 -11.25 2.19
N PRO A 136 3.33 -12.27 2.53
CA PRO A 136 3.07 -13.14 3.66
C PRO A 136 3.11 -12.45 5.05
N HIS A 137 3.68 -11.26 5.14
CA HIS A 137 3.71 -10.46 6.36
C HIS A 137 2.59 -9.42 6.44
N ALA A 138 1.85 -9.21 5.35
CA ALA A 138 0.75 -8.27 5.34
C ALA A 138 -0.44 -8.80 6.14
N THR A 139 -0.99 -7.98 7.04
CA THR A 139 -2.28 -8.25 7.67
C THR A 139 -3.42 -7.79 6.78
N MET A 140 -3.22 -6.75 6.01
CA MET A 140 -4.18 -6.26 5.02
C MET A 140 -3.47 -5.84 3.73
N VAL A 141 -4.08 -6.12 2.59
CA VAL A 141 -3.61 -5.67 1.28
C VAL A 141 -4.67 -4.86 0.57
N THR A 142 -4.24 -3.77 -0.12
CA THR A 142 -5.15 -2.83 -0.79
C THR A 142 -4.89 -2.74 -2.30
N PRO A 143 -5.00 -3.83 -3.07
CA PRO A 143 -4.68 -3.84 -4.49
C PRO A 143 -5.72 -3.06 -5.31
N ASN A 144 -5.28 -2.33 -6.33
CA ASN A 144 -6.15 -1.82 -7.36
C ASN A 144 -6.57 -2.95 -8.34
N LEU A 145 -7.46 -2.66 -9.31
CA LEU A 145 -7.99 -3.67 -10.23
C LEU A 145 -6.88 -4.43 -11.00
N PHE A 146 -5.85 -3.72 -11.46
CA PHE A 146 -4.71 -4.34 -12.13
C PHE A 146 -3.91 -5.24 -11.18
N GLU A 147 -3.61 -4.73 -9.99
CA GLU A 147 -2.89 -5.47 -8.95
C GLU A 147 -3.69 -6.67 -8.45
N THR A 148 -5.02 -6.54 -8.29
CA THR A 148 -5.91 -7.65 -7.93
C THR A 148 -5.83 -8.75 -8.99
N ARG A 149 -5.92 -8.39 -10.28
CA ARG A 149 -5.78 -9.34 -11.39
C ARG A 149 -4.45 -10.08 -11.33
N VAL A 150 -3.35 -9.34 -11.18
CA VAL A 150 -2.00 -9.92 -11.12
C VAL A 150 -1.84 -10.82 -9.88
N LEU A 151 -2.21 -10.34 -8.70
CA LEU A 151 -2.04 -11.09 -7.45
C LEU A 151 -2.95 -12.33 -7.39
N SER A 152 -4.16 -12.27 -7.90
CA SER A 152 -5.10 -13.40 -7.94
C SER A 152 -4.79 -14.42 -9.03
N GLY A 153 -3.94 -14.06 -10.00
CA GLY A 153 -3.67 -14.90 -11.18
C GLY A 153 -4.85 -15.02 -12.13
N MET A 154 -5.77 -14.06 -12.13
CA MET A 154 -6.90 -14.01 -13.06
C MET A 154 -6.47 -13.32 -14.36
N ASP A 155 -6.99 -13.79 -15.48
CA ASP A 155 -6.71 -13.18 -16.80
C ASP A 155 -7.41 -11.84 -16.95
N GLU A 156 -8.63 -11.70 -16.42
CA GLU A 156 -9.48 -10.53 -16.55
C GLU A 156 -10.36 -10.33 -15.31
N ILE A 157 -10.64 -9.06 -14.97
CA ILE A 157 -11.62 -8.65 -13.96
C ILE A 157 -12.41 -7.48 -14.56
N THR A 158 -13.68 -7.75 -14.93
CA THR A 158 -14.59 -6.80 -15.57
C THR A 158 -15.93 -6.66 -14.85
N THR A 159 -16.17 -7.49 -13.83
CA THR A 159 -17.38 -7.44 -13.00
C THR A 159 -17.04 -7.44 -11.52
N VAL A 160 -18.03 -7.07 -10.69
CA VAL A 160 -17.89 -7.07 -9.22
C VAL A 160 -17.66 -8.48 -8.72
N GLU A 161 -18.37 -9.48 -9.25
CA GLU A 161 -18.22 -10.88 -8.86
C GLU A 161 -16.82 -11.42 -9.18
N GLN A 162 -16.21 -10.95 -10.26
CA GLN A 162 -14.82 -11.30 -10.56
C GLN A 162 -13.84 -10.58 -9.61
N LEU A 163 -14.15 -9.36 -9.16
CA LEU A 163 -13.36 -8.65 -8.16
C LEU A 163 -13.44 -9.35 -6.80
N GLU A 164 -14.64 -9.81 -6.40
CA GLU A 164 -14.83 -10.63 -5.20
C GLU A 164 -14.03 -11.93 -5.26
N GLU A 165 -14.06 -12.61 -6.40
CA GLU A 165 -13.25 -13.82 -6.62
C GLU A 165 -11.75 -13.52 -6.56
N GLY A 166 -11.32 -12.39 -7.12
CA GLY A 166 -9.94 -11.92 -7.00
C GLY A 166 -9.53 -11.69 -5.54
N ALA A 167 -10.40 -11.09 -4.74
CA ALA A 167 -10.17 -10.89 -3.31
C ALA A 167 -10.06 -12.23 -2.55
N ARG A 168 -10.92 -13.21 -2.83
CA ARG A 168 -10.82 -14.57 -2.23
C ARG A 168 -9.49 -15.23 -2.56
N ARG A 169 -9.06 -15.21 -3.83
CA ARG A 169 -7.79 -15.82 -4.24
C ARG A 169 -6.56 -15.17 -3.61
N ILE A 170 -6.61 -13.86 -3.35
CA ILE A 170 -5.53 -13.18 -2.64
C ILE A 170 -5.53 -13.56 -1.18
N HIS A 171 -6.70 -13.62 -0.54
CA HIS A 171 -6.86 -14.08 0.83
C HIS A 171 -6.32 -15.52 1.01
N ASP A 172 -6.62 -16.41 0.07
CA ASP A 172 -6.17 -17.82 0.09
C ASP A 172 -4.62 -17.96 0.00
N GLN A 173 -3.91 -16.89 -0.37
CA GLN A 173 -2.45 -16.83 -0.29
C GLN A 173 -1.93 -16.51 1.12
N GLY A 174 -2.83 -16.36 2.11
CA GLY A 174 -2.49 -16.18 3.51
C GLY A 174 -2.59 -14.74 4.01
N VAL A 175 -3.18 -13.82 3.24
CA VAL A 175 -3.42 -12.44 3.68
C VAL A 175 -4.78 -12.37 4.39
N PRO A 176 -4.84 -11.99 5.70
CA PRO A 176 -6.09 -12.01 6.47
C PRO A 176 -7.18 -11.09 5.91
N TYR A 177 -6.82 -9.90 5.41
CA TYR A 177 -7.77 -8.90 4.95
C TYR A 177 -7.40 -8.37 3.57
N VAL A 178 -8.37 -8.31 2.66
CA VAL A 178 -8.19 -7.80 1.30
C VAL A 178 -9.19 -6.68 1.04
N LEU A 179 -8.70 -5.51 0.65
CA LEU A 179 -9.51 -4.40 0.13
C LEU A 179 -9.19 -4.20 -1.35
N ALA A 180 -9.90 -4.90 -2.22
CA ALA A 180 -9.71 -4.84 -3.67
C ALA A 180 -10.41 -3.60 -4.25
N LYS A 181 -9.63 -2.65 -4.77
CA LYS A 181 -10.10 -1.35 -5.24
C LYS A 181 -10.49 -1.40 -6.71
N ALA A 182 -11.72 -1.03 -7.05
CA ALA A 182 -12.14 -0.81 -8.43
C ALA A 182 -12.40 0.68 -8.74
N GLY A 183 -12.73 1.47 -7.71
CA GLY A 183 -13.09 2.87 -7.90
C GLY A 183 -14.26 3.00 -8.89
N THR A 184 -14.13 3.84 -9.91
CA THR A 184 -15.19 4.11 -10.91
C THR A 184 -15.09 3.24 -12.17
N LEU A 185 -14.32 2.14 -12.17
CA LEU A 185 -13.99 1.39 -13.39
C LEU A 185 -15.14 0.55 -13.94
N PHE A 186 -16.18 0.27 -13.16
CA PHE A 186 -17.34 -0.52 -13.61
C PHE A 186 -18.50 0.33 -14.16
N ASP A 187 -18.31 1.64 -14.31
CA ASP A 187 -19.32 2.59 -14.89
C ASP A 187 -20.73 2.47 -14.28
N THR A 188 -20.78 2.23 -12.98
CA THR A 188 -22.03 2.10 -12.22
C THR A 188 -22.58 3.44 -11.70
N GLY A 189 -21.85 4.55 -11.94
CA GLY A 189 -22.14 5.85 -11.33
C GLY A 189 -21.70 5.96 -9.87
N THR A 190 -21.11 4.89 -9.32
CA THR A 190 -20.53 4.82 -7.97
C THR A 190 -19.04 4.48 -8.07
N ALA A 191 -18.27 4.83 -7.05
CA ALA A 191 -16.97 4.25 -6.80
C ALA A 191 -17.18 3.03 -5.89
N LEU A 192 -16.56 1.90 -6.26
CA LEU A 192 -16.79 0.62 -5.63
C LEU A 192 -15.46 -0.05 -5.28
N ASP A 193 -15.36 -0.58 -4.06
CA ASP A 193 -14.28 -1.43 -3.62
C ASP A 193 -14.87 -2.67 -2.93
N VAL A 194 -14.10 -3.76 -2.85
CA VAL A 194 -14.52 -5.02 -2.22
C VAL A 194 -13.63 -5.33 -1.04
N PHE A 195 -14.23 -5.51 0.14
CA PHE A 195 -13.56 -6.01 1.33
C PHE A 195 -13.83 -7.49 1.53
N TYR A 196 -12.79 -8.26 1.93
CA TYR A 196 -12.91 -9.67 2.28
C TYR A 196 -12.00 -10.05 3.44
N ASP A 197 -12.53 -10.80 4.43
CA ASP A 197 -11.82 -11.26 5.63
C ASP A 197 -11.78 -12.79 5.81
N GLY A 198 -12.13 -13.54 4.75
CA GLY A 198 -12.26 -15.00 4.81
C GLY A 198 -13.67 -15.50 5.15
N SER A 199 -14.51 -14.67 5.73
CA SER A 199 -15.90 -14.98 6.09
C SER A 199 -16.91 -13.96 5.56
N THR A 200 -16.57 -12.70 5.64
CA THR A 200 -17.41 -11.57 5.24
C THR A 200 -16.91 -11.01 3.91
N MET A 201 -17.81 -10.90 2.95
CA MET A 201 -17.59 -10.21 1.68
C MET A 201 -18.50 -8.98 1.65
N GLU A 202 -17.89 -7.79 1.64
CA GLU A 202 -18.64 -6.53 1.61
C GLU A 202 -18.26 -5.71 0.36
N VAL A 203 -19.28 -5.22 -0.33
CA VAL A 203 -19.12 -4.26 -1.43
C VAL A 203 -19.30 -2.87 -0.86
N LEU A 204 -18.24 -2.09 -0.85
CA LEU A 204 -18.20 -0.73 -0.33
C LEU A 204 -18.48 0.23 -1.48
N GLU A 205 -19.59 0.97 -1.42
CA GLU A 205 -19.99 1.89 -2.47
C GLU A 205 -20.14 3.32 -1.96
N VAL A 206 -19.61 4.26 -2.73
CA VAL A 206 -19.82 5.70 -2.51
C VAL A 206 -20.16 6.38 -3.84
N PRO A 207 -20.90 7.50 -3.85
CA PRO A 207 -21.14 8.26 -5.07
C PRO A 207 -19.82 8.66 -5.76
N ALA A 208 -19.70 8.45 -7.07
CA ALA A 208 -18.51 8.83 -7.82
C ALA A 208 -18.36 10.35 -7.85
N ILE A 209 -17.18 10.85 -7.49
CA ILE A 209 -16.83 12.28 -7.56
C ILE A 209 -15.86 12.47 -8.71
N GLY A 210 -16.39 12.81 -9.89
CA GLY A 210 -15.59 12.97 -11.11
C GLY A 210 -15.19 11.65 -11.75
N HIS A 211 -14.48 11.75 -12.88
CA HIS A 211 -14.05 10.59 -13.69
C HIS A 211 -12.53 10.55 -13.90
N GLU A 212 -11.81 11.54 -13.37
CA GLU A 212 -10.37 11.64 -13.57
C GLU A 212 -9.61 10.82 -12.50
N ARG A 213 -8.55 10.14 -12.95
CA ARG A 213 -7.64 9.45 -12.05
C ARG A 213 -6.74 10.47 -11.35
N VAL A 214 -6.83 10.54 -10.04
CA VAL A 214 -6.00 11.40 -9.20
C VAL A 214 -4.77 10.63 -8.74
N SER A 215 -3.58 11.22 -8.97
CA SER A 215 -2.33 10.64 -8.44
C SER A 215 -2.38 10.60 -6.92
N GLY A 216 -1.97 9.46 -6.34
CA GLY A 216 -1.93 9.27 -4.90
C GLY A 216 -3.26 8.89 -4.24
N ALA A 217 -4.36 8.74 -4.98
CA ALA A 217 -5.63 8.26 -4.40
C ALA A 217 -5.46 6.92 -3.68
N GLY A 218 -4.76 5.95 -4.30
CA GLY A 218 -4.45 4.65 -3.67
C GLY A 218 -3.58 4.79 -2.43
N CYS A 219 -2.53 5.62 -2.48
CA CYS A 219 -1.67 5.88 -1.32
C CYS A 219 -2.48 6.54 -0.17
N THR A 220 -3.38 7.48 -0.50
CA THR A 220 -4.24 8.14 0.49
C THR A 220 -5.16 7.14 1.18
N LEU A 221 -5.82 6.26 0.41
CA LEU A 221 -6.70 5.22 0.96
C LEU A 221 -5.91 4.26 1.86
N ALA A 222 -4.80 3.71 1.36
CA ALA A 222 -3.98 2.78 2.15
C ALA A 222 -3.43 3.43 3.43
N ALA A 223 -3.07 4.72 3.38
CA ALA A 223 -2.63 5.46 4.55
C ALA A 223 -3.79 5.73 5.53
N ALA A 224 -4.99 6.04 5.04
CA ALA A 224 -6.18 6.21 5.88
C ALA A 224 -6.54 4.92 6.61
N VAL A 225 -6.59 3.81 5.88
CA VAL A 225 -6.79 2.45 6.45
C VAL A 225 -5.74 2.16 7.52
N THR A 226 -4.46 2.44 7.25
CA THR A 226 -3.39 2.23 8.22
C THR A 226 -3.58 3.07 9.48
N ALA A 227 -3.98 4.33 9.32
CA ALA A 227 -4.21 5.23 10.46
C ALA A 227 -5.41 4.77 11.30
N GLU A 228 -6.51 4.36 10.69
CA GLU A 228 -7.69 3.87 11.42
C GLU A 228 -7.39 2.56 12.15
N ILE A 229 -6.66 1.63 11.54
CA ILE A 229 -6.16 0.41 12.21
C ILE A 229 -5.25 0.78 13.40
N ALA A 230 -4.31 1.72 13.23
CA ALA A 230 -3.46 2.19 14.33
C ALA A 230 -4.28 2.78 15.48
N ARG A 231 -5.42 3.41 15.21
CA ARG A 231 -6.37 3.94 16.20
C ARG A 231 -7.23 2.87 16.86
N GLY A 232 -7.22 1.65 16.35
CA GLY A 232 -7.94 0.51 16.88
C GLY A 232 -9.28 0.22 16.20
N ALA A 233 -9.53 0.76 15.02
CA ALA A 233 -10.67 0.36 14.19
C ALA A 233 -10.54 -1.12 13.77
N SER A 234 -11.69 -1.79 13.57
CA SER A 234 -11.68 -3.09 12.91
C SER A 234 -11.23 -2.95 11.44
N PRO A 235 -10.69 -4.00 10.82
CA PRO A 235 -10.28 -3.93 9.41
C PRO A 235 -11.40 -3.51 8.45
N LEU A 236 -12.64 -3.93 8.70
CA LEU A 236 -13.80 -3.51 7.89
C LEU A 236 -14.17 -2.04 8.15
N ASP A 237 -14.14 -1.58 9.41
CA ASP A 237 -14.44 -0.17 9.71
C ASP A 237 -13.35 0.78 9.21
N ALA A 238 -12.13 0.28 9.02
CA ALA A 238 -11.01 1.03 8.48
C ALA A 238 -11.04 1.11 6.95
N ALA A 239 -11.74 0.19 6.28
CA ALA A 239 -11.86 0.10 4.82
C ALA A 239 -12.91 1.05 4.28
#